data_4ae55b5fa0e215fc353b716b00aae82a
#
_entry.id   4ae55b5fa0e215fc353b716b00aae82a
#
_cell.length_a   1.000
_cell.length_b   1.000
_cell.length_c   1.000
_cell.angle_alpha   90.00
_cell.angle_beta   90.00
_cell.angle_gamma   90.00
#
_symmetry.space_group_name_H-M   'P 1'
#
loop_
_entity.id
_entity.type
_entity.pdbx_description
1 polymer ?
#
loop_
_entity_poly.entity_id
_entity_poly.type
_entity_poly.pdbx_seq_one_letter_code
_entity_poly.pdbx_strand_id
1 'polypeptide(L)'
;MLHSYVFRESRFEKSAIPVKPAEGHVLHDVVALGYGETQGVPHRSKPVTKLAPIGPATPQWFERGMDAAMLAPTAINQQRFFIEQVGDRGARAKALIGPCSKTDLGIVKYHFELGAGRENFEWV
;
A
#
# COMPACT_ATOMS: atom_id res chain seq x y z
N MET A 1 20.07 -6.18 -1.67
CA MET A 1 18.78 -5.52 -1.34
C MET A 1 17.88 -6.52 -0.63
N LEU A 2 17.31 -6.15 0.50
CA LEU A 2 16.39 -7.00 1.26
C LEU A 2 15.00 -6.97 0.59
N HIS A 3 14.47 -8.14 0.27
CA HIS A 3 13.13 -8.27 -0.32
C HIS A 3 12.17 -8.85 0.72
N SER A 4 10.97 -8.31 0.76
CA SER A 4 9.87 -8.84 1.57
C SER A 4 8.77 -9.38 0.65
N TYR A 5 8.25 -10.56 0.97
CA TYR A 5 7.13 -11.17 0.28
C TYR A 5 6.01 -11.42 1.28
N VAL A 6 4.82 -10.93 0.96
CA VAL A 6 3.61 -11.20 1.77
C VAL A 6 2.85 -12.33 1.10
N PHE A 7 2.67 -13.41 1.82
CA PHE A 7 1.95 -14.58 1.36
C PHE A 7 0.63 -14.71 2.11
N ARG A 8 -0.46 -14.81 1.37
CA ARG A 8 -1.78 -15.10 1.95
C ARG A 8 -1.96 -16.59 2.21
N GLU A 9 -2.64 -16.91 3.30
CA GLU A 9 -2.93 -18.26 3.77
C GLU A 9 -3.51 -19.20 2.70
N SER A 10 -4.22 -18.66 1.69
CA SER A 10 -4.88 -19.45 0.64
C SER A 10 -3.93 -20.08 -0.40
N ARG A 11 -2.64 -19.75 -0.38
CA ARG A 11 -1.64 -20.26 -1.35
C ARG A 11 -0.58 -21.18 -0.78
N PHE A 12 -0.60 -21.45 0.53
CA PHE A 12 0.39 -22.31 1.19
C PHE A 12 -0.29 -23.49 1.87
N GLU A 13 0.28 -24.68 1.71
CA GLU A 13 -0.05 -25.78 2.61
C GLU A 13 0.34 -25.36 4.03
N LYS A 14 -0.63 -25.35 4.94
CA LYS A 14 -0.41 -25.01 6.36
C LYS A 14 0.74 -25.82 7.01
N SER A 15 0.99 -27.01 6.51
CA SER A 15 2.09 -27.89 6.95
C SER A 15 3.50 -27.36 6.64
N ALA A 16 3.63 -26.47 5.66
CA ALA A 16 4.93 -25.91 5.25
C ALA A 16 5.33 -24.68 6.06
N ILE A 17 4.44 -24.13 6.90
CA ILE A 17 4.71 -22.93 7.72
C ILE A 17 5.09 -23.40 9.12
N PRO A 18 6.34 -23.22 9.60
CA PRO A 18 6.78 -23.70 10.92
C PRO A 18 6.25 -22.84 12.09
N VAL A 19 5.32 -21.91 11.81
CA VAL A 19 4.77 -20.98 12.82
C VAL A 19 3.37 -21.45 13.24
N LYS A 20 3.20 -21.78 14.51
CA LYS A 20 1.88 -22.02 15.10
C LYS A 20 1.44 -20.76 15.82
N PRO A 21 0.25 -20.22 15.52
CA PRO A 21 -0.29 -19.11 16.29
C PRO A 21 -0.54 -19.54 17.74
N ALA A 22 -0.42 -18.62 18.67
CA ALA A 22 -0.79 -18.85 20.07
C ALA A 22 -2.30 -19.16 20.18
N GLU A 23 -2.71 -19.81 21.28
CA GLU A 23 -4.10 -20.15 21.49
C GLU A 23 -5.00 -18.90 21.45
N GLY A 24 -6.09 -18.96 20.71
CA GLY A 24 -7.01 -17.83 20.48
C GLY A 24 -6.57 -16.83 19.40
N HIS A 25 -5.41 -17.06 18.76
CA HIS A 25 -4.92 -16.22 17.66
C HIS A 25 -5.14 -16.88 16.30
N VAL A 26 -5.36 -16.08 15.28
CA VAL A 26 -5.47 -16.52 13.87
C VAL A 26 -4.26 -16.02 13.10
N LEU A 27 -3.62 -16.92 12.37
CA LEU A 27 -2.55 -16.54 11.44
C LEU A 27 -3.18 -15.89 10.19
N HIS A 28 -3.01 -14.60 10.03
CA HIS A 28 -3.54 -13.86 8.87
C HIS A 28 -2.58 -13.89 7.68
N ASP A 29 -1.34 -13.58 7.92
CA ASP A 29 -0.33 -13.42 6.85
C ASP A 29 1.04 -13.87 7.35
N VAL A 30 1.88 -14.30 6.42
CA VAL A 30 3.29 -14.61 6.65
C VAL A 30 4.14 -13.74 5.74
N VAL A 31 5.12 -13.07 6.32
CA VAL A 31 6.08 -12.24 5.58
C VAL A 31 7.45 -12.94 5.62
N ALA A 32 7.94 -13.34 4.44
CA ALA A 32 9.30 -13.85 4.29
C ALA A 32 10.26 -12.68 4.04
N LEU A 33 11.33 -12.63 4.82
CA LEU A 33 12.40 -11.65 4.67
C LEU A 33 13.69 -12.35 4.26
N GLY A 34 14.40 -11.79 3.28
CA GLY A 34 15.66 -12.38 2.84
C GLY A 34 16.30 -11.63 1.67
N TYR A 35 17.43 -12.12 1.24
CA TYR A 35 18.08 -11.67 0.01
C TYR A 35 17.55 -12.51 -1.14
N GLY A 36 16.93 -11.84 -2.14
CA GLY A 36 16.46 -12.51 -3.34
C GLY A 36 17.61 -12.93 -4.24
N GLU A 37 17.38 -13.98 -5.02
CA GLU A 37 18.32 -14.44 -6.05
C GLU A 37 18.53 -13.39 -7.15
N THR A 38 17.53 -12.55 -7.39
CA THR A 38 17.56 -11.44 -8.34
C THR A 38 17.22 -10.11 -7.65
N GLN A 39 17.51 -8.98 -8.30
CA GLN A 39 17.15 -7.66 -7.81
C GLN A 39 15.66 -7.30 -8.04
N GLY A 40 14.87 -8.20 -8.60
CA GLY A 40 13.49 -7.97 -8.97
C GLY A 40 13.35 -7.10 -10.22
N VAL A 41 12.14 -6.60 -10.43
CA VAL A 41 11.80 -5.71 -11.54
C VAL A 41 11.22 -4.40 -11.01
N PRO A 42 11.39 -3.26 -11.74
CA PRO A 42 10.79 -2.00 -11.35
C PRO A 42 9.27 -2.11 -11.20
N HIS A 43 8.73 -1.44 -10.20
CA HIS A 43 7.29 -1.34 -9.99
C HIS A 43 6.62 -0.61 -11.17
N ARG A 44 5.56 -1.17 -11.71
CA ARG A 44 4.76 -0.55 -12.77
C ARG A 44 3.56 0.18 -12.16
N SER A 45 3.60 1.50 -12.20
CA SER A 45 2.52 2.34 -11.68
C SER A 45 1.61 2.85 -12.80
N LYS A 46 0.33 3.02 -12.48
CA LYS A 46 -0.58 3.82 -13.30
C LYS A 46 -0.13 5.29 -13.29
N PRO A 47 -0.51 6.11 -14.28
CA PRO A 47 -0.31 7.55 -14.20
C PRO A 47 -0.98 8.09 -12.93
N VAL A 48 -0.26 8.91 -12.16
CA VAL A 48 -0.75 9.49 -10.90
C VAL A 48 -2.06 10.24 -11.06
N THR A 49 -2.27 10.87 -12.23
CA THR A 49 -3.51 11.60 -12.58
C THR A 49 -4.76 10.72 -12.62
N LYS A 50 -4.61 9.39 -12.69
CA LYS A 50 -5.73 8.44 -12.56
C LYS A 50 -6.06 8.10 -11.11
N LEU A 51 -5.16 8.42 -10.19
CA LEU A 51 -5.24 8.02 -8.78
C LEU A 51 -5.40 9.22 -7.84
N ALA A 52 -5.11 10.42 -8.33
CA ALA A 52 -5.27 11.68 -7.60
C ALA A 52 -5.43 12.86 -8.56
N PRO A 53 -6.20 13.91 -8.19
CA PRO A 53 -6.26 15.15 -8.92
C PRO A 53 -5.02 16.00 -8.57
N ILE A 54 -3.95 15.86 -9.33
CA ILE A 54 -2.71 16.62 -9.17
C ILE A 54 -2.63 17.74 -10.20
N GLY A 55 -2.25 18.93 -9.75
CA GLY A 55 -2.08 20.12 -10.57
C GLY A 55 -1.09 21.13 -9.96
N PRO A 56 -0.86 22.28 -10.62
CA PRO A 56 0.13 23.26 -10.21
C PRO A 56 -0.04 23.82 -8.77
N ALA A 57 -1.25 23.75 -8.23
CA ALA A 57 -1.59 24.20 -6.89
C ALA A 57 -1.56 23.08 -5.83
N THR A 58 -1.15 21.88 -6.21
CA THR A 58 -1.09 20.75 -5.27
C THR A 58 0.00 20.99 -4.23
N PRO A 59 -0.28 20.86 -2.92
CA PRO A 59 0.74 21.04 -1.89
C PRO A 59 1.82 19.97 -1.97
N GLN A 60 3.05 20.34 -1.67
CA GLN A 60 4.19 19.43 -1.71
C GLN A 60 4.04 18.19 -0.82
N TRP A 61 3.38 18.31 0.35
CA TRP A 61 3.12 17.17 1.21
C TRP A 61 2.23 16.13 0.51
N PHE A 62 1.22 16.58 -0.27
CA PHE A 62 0.32 15.70 -0.99
C PHE A 62 1.04 15.00 -2.15
N GLU A 63 1.88 15.73 -2.90
CA GLU A 63 2.70 15.14 -3.97
C GLU A 63 3.63 14.06 -3.43
N ARG A 64 4.38 14.34 -2.34
CA ARG A 64 5.24 13.34 -1.69
C ARG A 64 4.45 12.14 -1.15
N GLY A 65 3.26 12.39 -0.61
CA GLY A 65 2.35 11.35 -0.17
C GLY A 65 1.94 10.45 -1.33
N MET A 66 1.58 11.02 -2.47
CA MET A 66 1.23 10.28 -3.67
C MET A 66 2.41 9.51 -4.27
N ASP A 67 3.61 10.08 -4.30
CA ASP A 67 4.81 9.37 -4.76
C ASP A 67 5.05 8.09 -3.95
N ALA A 68 4.91 8.17 -2.64
CA ALA A 68 5.03 7.01 -1.77
C ALA A 68 3.85 6.03 -1.93
N ALA A 69 2.61 6.52 -2.03
CA ALA A 69 1.42 5.71 -2.25
C ALA A 69 1.48 4.92 -3.56
N MET A 70 2.10 5.47 -4.59
CA MET A 70 2.31 4.82 -5.89
C MET A 70 3.22 3.59 -5.81
N LEU A 71 4.05 3.49 -4.77
CA LEU A 71 4.92 2.33 -4.51
C LEU A 71 4.24 1.25 -3.67
N ALA A 72 3.06 1.51 -3.14
CA ALA A 72 2.34 0.56 -2.30
C ALA A 72 1.98 -0.71 -3.08
N PRO A 73 2.28 -1.90 -2.55
CA PRO A 73 1.83 -3.14 -3.17
C PRO A 73 0.31 -3.26 -3.10
N THR A 74 -0.30 -3.67 -4.19
CA THR A 74 -1.74 -3.95 -4.27
C THR A 74 -1.98 -5.33 -4.87
N ALA A 75 -3.14 -5.93 -4.59
CA ALA A 75 -3.49 -7.24 -5.14
C ALA A 75 -3.37 -7.22 -6.67
N ILE A 76 -2.59 -8.16 -7.24
CA ILE A 76 -2.29 -8.23 -8.68
C ILE A 76 -1.82 -6.91 -9.33
N ASN A 77 -1.23 -6.02 -8.54
CA ASN A 77 -0.83 -4.67 -8.94
C ASN A 77 -1.99 -3.86 -9.55
N GLN A 78 -3.20 -4.05 -9.03
CA GLN A 78 -4.42 -3.43 -9.59
C GLN A 78 -4.52 -1.93 -9.36
N GLN A 79 -3.87 -1.40 -8.31
CA GLN A 79 -3.85 0.02 -7.96
C GLN A 79 -5.27 0.64 -8.04
N ARG A 80 -6.22 0.05 -7.32
CA ARG A 80 -7.62 0.46 -7.30
C ARG A 80 -7.93 1.31 -6.07
N PHE A 81 -7.31 2.47 -6.04
CA PHE A 81 -7.54 3.50 -5.03
C PHE A 81 -7.61 4.88 -5.69
N PHE A 82 -8.12 5.83 -4.95
CA PHE A 82 -8.13 7.24 -5.32
C PHE A 82 -7.94 8.08 -4.06
N ILE A 83 -7.01 9.04 -4.12
CA ILE A 83 -6.74 9.98 -3.02
C ILE A 83 -6.96 11.39 -3.53
N GLU A 84 -7.73 12.16 -2.80
CA GLU A 84 -8.00 13.57 -3.10
C GLU A 84 -7.61 14.46 -1.94
N GLN A 85 -7.10 15.65 -2.24
CA GLN A 85 -6.92 16.71 -1.26
C GLN A 85 -8.27 17.35 -0.92
N VAL A 86 -8.48 17.66 0.35
CA VAL A 86 -9.69 18.32 0.85
C VAL A 86 -9.28 19.51 1.73
N GLY A 87 -9.48 20.71 1.24
CA GLY A 87 -8.99 21.92 1.92
C GLY A 87 -7.46 21.96 1.96
N ASP A 88 -6.89 22.69 2.92
CA ASP A 88 -5.46 22.93 2.99
C ASP A 88 -4.66 21.74 3.52
N ARG A 89 -5.23 20.97 4.45
CA ARG A 89 -4.55 19.88 5.16
C ARG A 89 -5.32 18.56 5.18
N GLY A 90 -6.46 18.48 4.53
CA GLY A 90 -7.27 17.25 4.47
C GLY A 90 -6.86 16.35 3.33
N ALA A 91 -6.85 15.05 3.56
CA ALA A 91 -6.76 14.03 2.53
C ALA A 91 -7.90 13.01 2.69
N ARG A 92 -8.51 12.63 1.57
CA ARG A 92 -9.54 11.59 1.54
C ARG A 92 -9.13 10.48 0.62
N ALA A 93 -9.18 9.25 1.11
CA ALA A 93 -8.82 8.06 0.33
C ALA A 93 -10.04 7.17 0.13
N LYS A 94 -10.20 6.64 -1.09
CA LYS A 94 -11.29 5.75 -1.49
C LYS A 94 -10.74 4.48 -2.11
N ALA A 95 -11.26 3.32 -1.68
CA ALA A 95 -11.06 2.06 -2.42
C ALA A 95 -11.99 2.03 -3.63
N LEU A 96 -11.45 1.72 -4.80
CA LEU A 96 -12.25 1.42 -5.98
C LEU A 96 -12.60 -0.07 -5.99
N ILE A 97 -13.66 -0.45 -6.73
CA ILE A 97 -14.15 -1.83 -6.77
C ILE A 97 -13.08 -2.78 -7.30
N GLY A 98 -12.76 -3.81 -6.52
CA GLY A 98 -11.78 -4.83 -6.88
C GLY A 98 -11.50 -5.80 -5.74
N PRO A 99 -10.89 -6.97 -6.03
CA PRO A 99 -10.53 -7.92 -4.99
C PRO A 99 -9.55 -7.27 -4.02
N CYS A 100 -9.76 -7.49 -2.71
CA CYS A 100 -8.88 -7.00 -1.64
C CYS A 100 -8.68 -5.47 -1.59
N SER A 101 -9.49 -4.69 -2.32
CA SER A 101 -9.27 -3.24 -2.46
C SER A 101 -9.29 -2.48 -1.14
N LYS A 102 -10.03 -2.96 -0.12
CA LYS A 102 -10.02 -2.36 1.23
C LYS A 102 -8.69 -2.61 1.96
N THR A 103 -8.14 -3.81 1.83
CA THR A 103 -6.80 -4.15 2.37
C THR A 103 -5.71 -3.35 1.65
N ASP A 104 -5.78 -3.32 0.32
CA ASP A 104 -4.88 -2.50 -0.51
C ASP A 104 -4.91 -1.03 -0.08
N LEU A 105 -6.11 -0.49 0.15
CA LEU A 105 -6.27 0.90 0.60
C LEU A 105 -5.56 1.16 1.93
N GLY A 106 -5.61 0.22 2.87
CA GLY A 106 -4.89 0.35 4.15
C GLY A 106 -3.37 0.46 3.93
N ILE A 107 -2.81 -0.37 3.05
CA ILE A 107 -1.38 -0.33 2.69
C ILE A 107 -1.04 1.01 2.00
N VAL A 108 -1.86 1.42 1.05
CA VAL A 108 -1.70 2.70 0.32
C VAL A 108 -1.74 3.89 1.26
N LYS A 109 -2.70 3.93 2.19
CA LYS A 109 -2.79 5.01 3.19
C LYS A 109 -1.54 5.10 4.05
N TYR A 110 -1.00 3.97 4.50
CA TYR A 110 0.22 3.97 5.29
C TYR A 110 1.43 4.48 4.49
N HIS A 111 1.58 4.07 3.22
CA HIS A 111 2.62 4.62 2.35
C HIS A 111 2.45 6.13 2.15
N PHE A 112 1.23 6.58 1.90
CA PHE A 112 0.93 8.01 1.79
C PHE A 112 1.34 8.79 3.04
N GLU A 113 1.02 8.29 4.24
CA GLU A 113 1.41 8.89 5.51
C GLU A 113 2.92 9.04 5.65
N LEU A 114 3.68 8.01 5.24
CA LEU A 114 5.15 8.05 5.27
C LEU A 114 5.73 9.12 4.33
N GLY A 115 5.15 9.27 3.14
CA GLY A 115 5.60 10.27 2.18
C GLY A 115 5.16 11.68 2.52
N ALA A 116 3.92 11.87 2.93
CA ALA A 116 3.34 13.16 3.25
C ALA A 116 3.88 13.76 4.57
N GLY A 117 4.20 12.89 5.54
CA GLY A 117 4.44 13.28 6.93
C GLY A 117 3.13 13.50 7.68
N ARG A 118 2.91 12.72 8.73
CA ARG A 118 1.63 12.73 9.49
C ARG A 118 1.28 14.08 10.09
N GLU A 119 2.28 14.90 10.37
CA GLU A 119 2.14 16.25 10.91
C GLU A 119 1.60 17.27 9.90
N ASN A 120 1.64 16.95 8.60
CA ASN A 120 1.29 17.87 7.52
C ASN A 120 -0.18 17.80 7.10
N PHE A 121 -0.90 16.73 7.44
CA PHE A 121 -2.27 16.52 6.98
C PHE A 121 -3.12 15.68 7.95
N GLU A 122 -4.40 15.59 7.65
CA GLU A 122 -5.39 14.77 8.36
C GLU A 122 -6.25 13.99 7.36
N TRP A 123 -6.57 12.73 7.70
CA TRP A 123 -7.57 11.97 6.96
C TRP A 123 -8.98 12.46 7.27
N VAL A 124 -9.81 12.74 6.25
CA VAL A 124 -11.19 13.23 6.37
C VAL A 124 -12.19 12.34 5.62
#